data_f70c014d3d055ca29d8e1a6e0a5d62fe
#
_entry.id   f70c014d3d055ca29d8e1a6e0a5d62fe
#
_cell.length_a   1.000
_cell.length_b   1.000
_cell.length_c   1.000
_cell.angle_alpha   90.00
_cell.angle_beta   90.00
_cell.angle_gamma   90.00
#
_symmetry.space_group_name_H-M   'P 1'
#
loop_
_entity.id
_entity.type
_entity.pdbx_description
1 polymer ?
#
loop_
_entity_poly.entity_id
_entity_poly.type
_entity_poly.pdbx_seq_one_letter_code
_entity_poly.pdbx_strand_id
1 'polypeptide(L)'
;KTDNLGIETNITYNDWGLVLTQTDHLNNTLTNTYDNWGKLLTSKTNLGGTTTYTYEKLSNGDAKVTEYSPDNDQKITYTNKLGQNYKSSVKGFAENSYVSQEVQYDVLGRKIKESEPYFEGTSASKWNVTEYDDYSRPIKITQYTGKITTSSYSGRTVTATETNANNRFKTQVFDAIGNVTSTTDKGGTIEFKYNAAGENIESKYDKNVVATQYDNWGRKSLFNDPSNGIYQYEYNGYGQLIHTTSPKGHKYYNYDEYGRLYNQTEASNDGTSTNKNITITYNNKGLITNKNGTSNGKAYSSYVNYDANGRVISSGEN
;
A
#
# COMPACT_ATOMS: atom_id res chain seq x y z
N LYS A 1 7.63 15.17 -18.00
CA LYS A 1 8.31 14.89 -16.71
C LYS A 1 9.32 13.79 -16.95
N THR A 2 10.56 14.00 -16.50
CA THR A 2 11.65 13.02 -16.65
C THR A 2 12.05 12.52 -15.27
N ASP A 3 12.25 11.23 -15.12
CA ASP A 3 12.72 10.61 -13.88
C ASP A 3 14.26 10.56 -13.79
N ASN A 4 14.80 9.96 -12.74
CA ASN A 4 16.23 9.85 -12.50
C ASN A 4 16.99 8.99 -13.53
N LEU A 5 16.27 8.16 -14.30
CA LEU A 5 16.82 7.32 -15.36
C LEU A 5 16.77 8.00 -16.73
N GLY A 6 16.25 9.23 -16.80
CA GLY A 6 16.01 9.94 -18.04
C GLY A 6 14.74 9.51 -18.78
N ILE A 7 13.89 8.72 -18.12
CA ILE A 7 12.65 8.21 -18.70
C ILE A 7 11.60 9.31 -18.72
N GLU A 8 11.03 9.57 -19.87
CA GLU A 8 10.06 10.65 -20.05
C GLU A 8 8.61 10.15 -19.88
N THR A 9 7.82 10.95 -19.18
CA THR A 9 6.37 10.87 -19.15
C THR A 9 5.80 12.16 -19.72
N ASN A 10 5.06 12.07 -20.80
CA ASN A 10 4.41 13.21 -21.45
C ASN A 10 3.01 13.41 -20.88
N ILE A 11 2.69 14.62 -20.43
CA ILE A 11 1.40 14.96 -19.83
C ILE A 11 0.83 16.17 -20.57
N THR A 12 -0.42 16.08 -21.00
CA THR A 12 -1.16 17.22 -21.54
C THR A 12 -2.29 17.63 -20.59
N TYR A 13 -2.64 18.88 -20.63
CA TYR A 13 -3.63 19.48 -19.74
C TYR A 13 -4.69 20.24 -20.56
N ASN A 14 -5.88 20.39 -20.01
CA ASN A 14 -6.86 21.34 -20.52
C ASN A 14 -6.55 22.75 -19.97
N ASP A 15 -7.36 23.75 -20.38
CA ASP A 15 -7.21 25.16 -19.99
C ASP A 15 -7.38 25.39 -18.46
N TRP A 16 -7.95 24.42 -17.74
CA TRP A 16 -8.11 24.45 -16.27
C TRP A 16 -6.99 23.74 -15.52
N GLY A 17 -5.96 23.26 -16.24
CA GLY A 17 -4.84 22.52 -15.65
C GLY A 17 -5.16 21.08 -15.27
N LEU A 18 -6.29 20.53 -15.73
CA LEU A 18 -6.65 19.11 -15.50
C LEU A 18 -5.97 18.23 -16.53
N VAL A 19 -5.46 17.06 -16.11
CA VAL A 19 -4.72 16.13 -16.98
C VAL A 19 -5.64 15.52 -18.03
N LEU A 20 -5.43 15.84 -19.32
CA LEU A 20 -6.12 15.22 -20.43
C LEU A 20 -5.50 13.89 -20.82
N THR A 21 -4.19 13.87 -21.01
CA THR A 21 -3.46 12.64 -21.33
C THR A 21 -2.18 12.52 -20.50
N GLN A 22 -1.82 11.29 -20.21
CA GLN A 22 -0.51 10.95 -19.65
C GLN A 22 0.03 9.74 -20.39
N THR A 23 1.19 9.89 -21.04
CA THR A 23 1.81 8.83 -21.84
C THR A 23 3.18 8.52 -21.26
N ASP A 24 3.45 7.27 -20.92
CA ASP A 24 4.75 6.79 -20.46
C ASP A 24 5.68 6.48 -21.66
N HIS A 25 6.93 6.13 -21.36
CA HIS A 25 7.97 5.80 -22.34
C HIS A 25 7.66 4.52 -23.17
N LEU A 26 6.71 3.69 -22.72
CA LEU A 26 6.24 2.49 -23.41
C LEU A 26 5.00 2.78 -24.27
N ASN A 27 4.63 4.06 -24.41
CA ASN A 27 3.42 4.52 -25.06
C ASN A 27 2.11 4.03 -24.40
N ASN A 28 2.16 3.68 -23.11
CA ASN A 28 0.95 3.48 -22.35
C ASN A 28 0.33 4.84 -22.09
N THR A 29 -0.89 5.03 -22.57
CA THR A 29 -1.58 6.33 -22.48
C THR A 29 -2.82 6.23 -21.63
N LEU A 30 -2.93 7.09 -20.62
CA LEU A 30 -4.15 7.40 -19.90
C LEU A 30 -4.79 8.61 -20.58
N THR A 31 -6.10 8.55 -20.88
CA THR A 31 -6.88 9.66 -21.44
C THR A 31 -8.09 9.93 -20.57
N ASN A 32 -8.26 11.18 -20.15
CA ASN A 32 -9.37 11.64 -19.32
C ASN A 32 -10.28 12.60 -20.08
N THR A 33 -11.58 12.57 -19.78
CA THR A 33 -12.54 13.59 -20.19
C THR A 33 -13.25 14.16 -18.99
N TYR A 34 -13.67 15.42 -19.09
CA TYR A 34 -14.28 16.17 -17.99
C TYR A 34 -15.57 16.85 -18.46
N ASP A 35 -16.46 17.13 -17.53
CA ASP A 35 -17.60 17.99 -17.75
C ASP A 35 -17.19 19.48 -17.72
N ASN A 36 -18.15 20.38 -17.97
CA ASN A 36 -17.92 21.83 -17.95
C ASN A 36 -17.60 22.39 -16.54
N TRP A 37 -17.64 21.57 -15.49
CA TRP A 37 -17.31 21.93 -14.11
C TRP A 37 -15.99 21.30 -13.64
N GLY A 38 -15.28 20.64 -14.54
CA GLY A 38 -14.01 19.96 -14.23
C GLY A 38 -14.17 18.61 -13.52
N LYS A 39 -15.39 18.02 -13.48
CA LYS A 39 -15.58 16.68 -12.94
C LYS A 39 -15.18 15.64 -13.97
N LEU A 40 -14.44 14.63 -13.55
CA LEU A 40 -13.98 13.53 -14.42
C LEU A 40 -15.18 12.71 -14.91
N LEU A 41 -15.37 12.63 -16.23
CA LEU A 41 -16.43 11.82 -16.85
C LEU A 41 -15.93 10.45 -17.26
N THR A 42 -14.75 10.39 -17.87
CA THR A 42 -14.13 9.13 -18.26
C THR A 42 -12.65 9.12 -18.00
N SER A 43 -12.14 7.93 -17.69
CA SER A 43 -10.70 7.64 -17.63
C SER A 43 -10.44 6.37 -18.39
N LYS A 44 -9.61 6.45 -19.45
CA LYS A 44 -9.34 5.35 -20.37
C LYS A 44 -7.84 5.11 -20.46
N THR A 45 -7.41 3.87 -20.34
CA THR A 45 -6.05 3.45 -20.67
C THR A 45 -6.06 2.67 -22.00
N ASN A 46 -4.97 2.77 -22.77
CA ASN A 46 -4.81 1.93 -23.97
C ASN A 46 -4.50 0.46 -23.61
N LEU A 47 -4.33 0.14 -22.32
CA LEU A 47 -4.10 -1.21 -21.79
C LEU A 47 -5.37 -1.87 -21.26
N GLY A 48 -6.37 -1.10 -20.90
CA GLY A 48 -7.62 -1.56 -20.30
C GLY A 48 -8.80 -0.74 -20.80
N GLY A 49 -9.99 -1.11 -20.46
CA GLY A 49 -11.20 -0.43 -20.89
C GLY A 49 -11.34 1.01 -20.35
N THR A 50 -12.55 1.52 -20.44
CA THR A 50 -12.90 2.86 -19.98
C THR A 50 -13.64 2.78 -18.66
N THR A 51 -13.18 3.49 -17.65
CA THR A 51 -13.93 3.77 -16.43
C THR A 51 -14.77 5.02 -16.66
N THR A 52 -16.06 4.98 -16.34
CA THR A 52 -16.97 6.12 -16.47
C THR A 52 -17.53 6.55 -15.12
N TYR A 53 -17.81 7.85 -14.98
CA TYR A 53 -18.29 8.43 -13.74
C TYR A 53 -19.59 9.18 -14.00
N THR A 54 -20.59 9.00 -13.14
CA THR A 54 -21.82 9.78 -13.12
C THR A 54 -22.00 10.48 -11.78
N TYR A 55 -22.56 11.68 -11.82
CA TYR A 55 -22.76 12.56 -10.68
C TYR A 55 -24.21 12.91 -10.53
N GLU A 56 -24.77 12.70 -9.35
CA GLU A 56 -26.16 12.98 -9.02
C GLU A 56 -26.21 13.81 -7.75
N LYS A 57 -27.03 14.89 -7.77
CA LYS A 57 -27.38 15.62 -6.55
C LYS A 57 -28.70 15.06 -6.04
N LEU A 58 -28.69 14.52 -4.83
CA LEU A 58 -29.87 13.95 -4.19
C LEU A 58 -30.83 15.04 -3.70
N SER A 59 -32.08 14.67 -3.46
CA SER A 59 -33.14 15.61 -3.00
C SER A 59 -32.84 16.27 -1.65
N ASN A 60 -32.09 15.57 -0.78
CA ASN A 60 -31.60 16.10 0.49
C ASN A 60 -30.39 17.04 0.35
N GLY A 61 -29.87 17.20 -0.88
CA GLY A 61 -28.73 18.05 -1.21
C GLY A 61 -27.36 17.36 -1.11
N ASP A 62 -27.32 16.08 -0.79
CA ASP A 62 -26.09 15.26 -0.81
C ASP A 62 -25.69 14.94 -2.25
N ALA A 63 -24.46 14.47 -2.43
CA ALA A 63 -23.93 14.02 -3.70
C ALA A 63 -23.83 12.48 -3.76
N LYS A 64 -24.10 11.92 -4.94
CA LYS A 64 -23.87 10.53 -5.26
C LYS A 64 -22.98 10.47 -6.48
N VAL A 65 -21.90 9.71 -6.40
CA VAL A 65 -21.00 9.43 -7.52
C VAL A 65 -21.05 7.94 -7.79
N THR A 66 -21.31 7.57 -9.04
CA THR A 66 -21.23 6.17 -9.49
C THR A 66 -20.07 6.03 -10.46
N GLU A 67 -19.15 5.16 -10.13
CA GLU A 67 -18.03 4.72 -10.95
C GLU A 67 -18.38 3.38 -11.58
N TYR A 68 -18.24 3.28 -12.91
CA TYR A 68 -18.41 2.06 -13.69
C TYR A 68 -17.06 1.63 -14.22
N SER A 69 -16.58 0.46 -13.80
CA SER A 69 -15.36 -0.11 -14.35
C SER A 69 -15.58 -0.65 -15.78
N PRO A 70 -14.50 -0.94 -16.53
CA PRO A 70 -14.61 -1.57 -17.84
C PRO A 70 -15.34 -2.92 -17.84
N ASP A 71 -15.33 -3.63 -16.71
CA ASP A 71 -15.98 -4.94 -16.55
C ASP A 71 -17.42 -4.83 -15.98
N ASN A 72 -18.00 -3.62 -16.00
CA ASN A 72 -19.31 -3.29 -15.44
C ASN A 72 -19.43 -3.47 -13.92
N ASP A 73 -18.33 -3.52 -13.20
CA ASP A 73 -18.36 -3.36 -11.75
C ASP A 73 -18.76 -1.92 -11.41
N GLN A 74 -19.52 -1.79 -10.36
CA GLN A 74 -20.00 -0.47 -9.92
C GLN A 74 -19.55 -0.20 -8.49
N LYS A 75 -19.05 1.02 -8.28
CA LYS A 75 -18.81 1.58 -6.97
C LYS A 75 -19.60 2.87 -6.82
N ILE A 76 -20.43 2.95 -5.80
CA ILE A 76 -21.26 4.12 -5.50
C ILE A 76 -20.76 4.74 -4.21
N THR A 77 -20.53 6.05 -4.23
CA THR A 77 -20.11 6.82 -3.07
C THR A 77 -21.14 7.93 -2.80
N TYR A 78 -21.60 8.02 -1.56
CA TYR A 78 -22.52 9.04 -1.10
C TYR A 78 -21.78 10.01 -0.19
N THR A 79 -21.90 11.29 -0.48
CA THR A 79 -21.21 12.38 0.23
C THR A 79 -22.24 13.40 0.71
N ASN A 80 -22.18 13.76 1.99
CA ASN A 80 -23.07 14.77 2.56
C ASN A 80 -22.65 16.20 2.12
N LYS A 81 -23.45 17.21 2.51
CA LYS A 81 -23.20 18.63 2.18
C LYS A 81 -21.87 19.18 2.73
N LEU A 82 -21.28 18.52 3.72
CA LEU A 82 -19.96 18.88 4.28
C LEU A 82 -18.81 18.21 3.57
N GLY A 83 -19.06 17.43 2.49
CA GLY A 83 -18.04 16.72 1.76
C GLY A 83 -17.59 15.40 2.41
N GLN A 84 -18.32 14.88 3.40
CA GLN A 84 -17.98 13.65 4.10
C GLN A 84 -18.67 12.45 3.44
N ASN A 85 -17.89 11.42 3.13
CA ASN A 85 -18.42 10.16 2.60
C ASN A 85 -19.11 9.37 3.72
N TYR A 86 -20.42 9.23 3.66
CA TYR A 86 -21.20 8.55 4.70
C TYR A 86 -21.72 7.17 4.30
N LYS A 87 -21.72 6.84 3.01
CA LYS A 87 -22.05 5.50 2.51
C LYS A 87 -21.25 5.18 1.26
N SER A 88 -20.77 3.95 1.17
CA SER A 88 -20.22 3.39 -0.06
C SER A 88 -20.89 2.06 -0.36
N SER A 89 -21.12 1.77 -1.65
CA SER A 89 -21.71 0.52 -2.13
C SER A 89 -20.88 -0.01 -3.30
N VAL A 90 -20.58 -1.29 -3.31
CA VAL A 90 -19.91 -1.97 -4.41
C VAL A 90 -20.82 -3.07 -4.95
N LYS A 91 -20.80 -3.29 -6.26
CA LYS A 91 -21.57 -4.35 -6.90
C LYS A 91 -21.11 -5.72 -6.37
N GLY A 92 -22.06 -6.55 -5.99
CA GLY A 92 -21.83 -7.92 -5.56
C GLY A 92 -21.83 -8.93 -6.72
N PHE A 93 -21.68 -10.21 -6.40
CA PHE A 93 -21.65 -11.28 -7.42
C PHE A 93 -23.03 -11.57 -8.06
N ALA A 94 -24.12 -11.44 -7.28
CA ALA A 94 -25.45 -11.65 -7.81
C ALA A 94 -25.89 -10.42 -8.62
N GLU A 95 -26.68 -10.65 -9.66
CA GLU A 95 -27.25 -9.56 -10.48
C GLU A 95 -28.03 -8.58 -9.59
N ASN A 96 -27.78 -7.28 -9.80
CA ASN A 96 -28.39 -6.18 -9.03
C ASN A 96 -28.15 -6.24 -7.50
N SER A 97 -27.15 -7.00 -7.04
CA SER A 97 -26.77 -7.00 -5.64
C SER A 97 -25.66 -5.98 -5.37
N TYR A 98 -25.72 -5.36 -4.19
CA TYR A 98 -24.66 -4.46 -3.71
C TYR A 98 -24.31 -4.80 -2.27
N VAL A 99 -23.03 -4.60 -1.94
CA VAL A 99 -22.52 -4.62 -0.58
C VAL A 99 -22.21 -3.20 -0.17
N SER A 100 -22.86 -2.75 0.91
CA SER A 100 -22.78 -1.38 1.40
C SER A 100 -22.09 -1.29 2.75
N GLN A 101 -21.45 -0.16 3.00
CA GLN A 101 -20.86 0.21 4.27
C GLN A 101 -21.20 1.66 4.57
N GLU A 102 -21.51 1.97 5.84
CA GLU A 102 -21.90 3.29 6.29
C GLU A 102 -20.98 3.85 7.37
N VAL A 103 -20.87 5.16 7.40
CA VAL A 103 -20.11 5.93 8.39
C VAL A 103 -20.98 7.04 8.95
N GLN A 104 -20.94 7.23 10.27
CA GLN A 104 -21.58 8.35 10.95
C GLN A 104 -20.53 9.28 11.55
N TYR A 105 -20.78 10.56 11.46
CA TYR A 105 -19.89 11.62 11.94
C TYR A 105 -20.57 12.41 13.06
N ASP A 106 -19.78 12.94 13.98
CA ASP A 106 -20.24 13.91 14.95
C ASP A 106 -20.25 15.35 14.38
N VAL A 107 -20.66 16.30 15.19
CA VAL A 107 -20.72 17.73 14.82
C VAL A 107 -19.35 18.35 14.51
N LEU A 108 -18.25 17.74 14.97
CA LEU A 108 -16.88 18.14 14.67
C LEU A 108 -16.32 17.45 13.41
N GLY A 109 -17.12 16.60 12.76
CA GLY A 109 -16.70 15.86 11.58
C GLY A 109 -15.88 14.63 11.86
N ARG A 110 -15.80 14.16 13.11
CA ARG A 110 -15.07 12.95 13.48
C ARG A 110 -15.93 11.71 13.25
N LYS A 111 -15.33 10.63 12.77
CA LYS A 111 -16.01 9.35 12.55
C LYS A 111 -16.33 8.69 13.89
N ILE A 112 -17.63 8.64 14.25
CA ILE A 112 -18.09 8.04 15.52
C ILE A 112 -18.61 6.61 15.35
N LYS A 113 -19.10 6.24 14.17
CA LYS A 113 -19.54 4.88 13.87
C LYS A 113 -19.16 4.48 12.46
N GLU A 114 -18.82 3.23 12.29
CA GLU A 114 -18.56 2.60 10.99
C GLU A 114 -19.23 1.23 10.98
N SER A 115 -20.06 0.95 9.98
CA SER A 115 -20.71 -0.35 9.88
C SER A 115 -19.79 -1.40 9.33
N GLU A 116 -20.01 -2.67 9.70
CA GLU A 116 -19.54 -3.78 8.88
C GLU A 116 -20.27 -3.77 7.53
N PRO A 117 -19.66 -4.35 6.48
CA PRO A 117 -20.34 -4.51 5.20
C PRO A 117 -21.66 -5.28 5.34
N TYR A 118 -22.70 -4.84 4.63
CA TYR A 118 -24.01 -5.48 4.61
C TYR A 118 -24.59 -5.49 3.18
N PHE A 119 -25.48 -6.44 2.88
CA PHE A 119 -26.16 -6.47 1.59
C PHE A 119 -27.21 -5.38 1.50
N GLU A 120 -27.23 -4.65 0.39
CA GLU A 120 -28.25 -3.63 0.14
C GLU A 120 -29.64 -4.27 0.10
N GLY A 121 -30.66 -3.53 0.62
CA GLY A 121 -31.99 -4.09 0.90
C GLY A 121 -32.15 -4.52 2.35
N THR A 122 -31.07 -4.58 3.13
CA THR A 122 -31.07 -4.70 4.59
C THR A 122 -30.55 -3.39 5.21
N SER A 123 -30.57 -3.29 6.54
CA SER A 123 -30.00 -2.15 7.26
C SER A 123 -28.67 -2.50 7.88
N ALA A 124 -27.77 -1.52 8.00
CA ALA A 124 -26.54 -1.68 8.78
C ALA A 124 -26.90 -1.99 10.24
N SER A 125 -26.56 -3.18 10.71
CA SER A 125 -26.87 -3.66 12.06
C SER A 125 -25.63 -3.88 12.93
N LYS A 126 -24.46 -3.99 12.33
CA LYS A 126 -23.18 -4.25 13.00
C LYS A 126 -22.31 -3.02 12.93
N TRP A 127 -22.09 -2.36 14.06
CA TRP A 127 -21.40 -1.10 14.13
C TRP A 127 -20.17 -1.16 15.04
N ASN A 128 -19.07 -0.64 14.52
CA ASN A 128 -17.91 -0.27 15.32
C ASN A 128 -18.08 1.19 15.77
N VAL A 129 -17.93 1.45 17.05
CA VAL A 129 -18.17 2.77 17.67
C VAL A 129 -16.89 3.32 18.23
N THR A 130 -16.57 4.58 17.93
CA THR A 130 -15.39 5.29 18.47
C THR A 130 -15.84 6.48 19.32
N GLU A 131 -15.33 6.55 20.53
CA GLU A 131 -15.50 7.67 21.45
C GLU A 131 -14.18 8.48 21.51
N TYR A 132 -14.29 9.80 21.64
CA TYR A 132 -13.15 10.72 21.61
C TYR A 132 -13.10 11.58 22.88
N ASP A 133 -11.91 12.03 23.25
CA ASP A 133 -11.72 13.09 24.23
C ASP A 133 -11.90 14.50 23.62
N ASP A 134 -11.76 15.53 24.46
CA ASP A 134 -11.89 16.94 24.06
C ASP A 134 -10.79 17.39 23.08
N TYR A 135 -9.68 16.63 23.00
CA TYR A 135 -8.59 16.85 22.03
C TYR A 135 -8.78 16.09 20.73
N SER A 136 -9.94 15.46 20.52
CA SER A 136 -10.24 14.61 19.35
C SER A 136 -9.38 13.37 19.22
N ARG A 137 -8.83 12.87 20.34
CA ARG A 137 -8.09 11.60 20.37
C ARG A 137 -9.05 10.45 20.71
N PRO A 138 -8.99 9.30 20.02
CA PRO A 138 -9.86 8.16 20.32
C PRO A 138 -9.54 7.56 21.68
N ILE A 139 -10.51 7.57 22.61
CA ILE A 139 -10.36 7.02 23.96
C ILE A 139 -11.00 5.64 24.12
N LYS A 140 -11.95 5.29 23.26
CA LYS A 140 -12.59 3.97 23.30
C LYS A 140 -13.10 3.56 21.92
N ILE A 141 -12.82 2.33 21.56
CA ILE A 141 -13.36 1.69 20.36
C ILE A 141 -14.12 0.43 20.81
N THR A 142 -15.41 0.38 20.48
CA THR A 142 -16.26 -0.80 20.70
C THR A 142 -16.56 -1.44 19.34
N GLN A 143 -16.02 -2.62 19.09
CA GLN A 143 -16.30 -3.38 17.88
C GLN A 143 -17.69 -4.05 17.97
N TYR A 144 -18.31 -4.32 16.83
CA TYR A 144 -19.60 -5.00 16.77
C TYR A 144 -19.59 -6.38 17.45
N THR A 145 -18.43 -7.02 17.53
CA THR A 145 -18.20 -8.28 18.22
C THR A 145 -18.26 -8.19 19.75
N GLY A 146 -18.40 -6.96 20.29
CA GLY A 146 -18.33 -6.69 21.71
C GLY A 146 -16.90 -6.51 22.25
N LYS A 147 -15.88 -6.61 21.41
CA LYS A 147 -14.49 -6.29 21.80
C LYS A 147 -14.37 -4.79 22.06
N ILE A 148 -13.83 -4.44 23.21
CA ILE A 148 -13.59 -3.05 23.62
C ILE A 148 -12.10 -2.81 23.74
N THR A 149 -11.62 -1.73 23.12
CA THR A 149 -10.27 -1.20 23.31
C THR A 149 -10.38 0.21 23.87
N THR A 150 -9.76 0.46 25.02
CA THR A 150 -9.64 1.79 25.61
C THR A 150 -8.24 2.33 25.42
N SER A 151 -8.12 3.63 25.19
CA SER A 151 -6.83 4.32 25.07
C SER A 151 -6.71 5.42 26.13
N SER A 152 -5.58 5.47 26.82
CA SER A 152 -5.22 6.55 27.74
C SER A 152 -3.99 7.29 27.26
N TYR A 153 -3.95 8.59 27.50
CA TYR A 153 -2.91 9.51 27.04
C TYR A 153 -2.31 10.24 28.24
N SER A 154 -1.00 10.12 28.47
CA SER A 154 -0.29 10.82 29.55
C SER A 154 1.03 11.34 29.02
N GLY A 155 1.14 12.66 28.85
CA GLY A 155 2.30 13.28 28.22
C GLY A 155 2.56 12.69 26.84
N ARG A 156 3.71 12.06 26.66
CA ARG A 156 4.12 11.36 25.42
C ARG A 156 3.86 9.86 25.46
N THR A 157 3.07 9.39 26.40
CA THR A 157 2.75 7.97 26.53
C THR A 157 1.30 7.71 26.14
N VAL A 158 1.09 6.68 25.31
CA VAL A 158 -0.22 6.18 24.95
C VAL A 158 -0.32 4.72 25.36
N THR A 159 -1.36 4.37 26.11
CA THR A 159 -1.65 2.99 26.48
C THR A 159 -3.01 2.58 25.94
N ALA A 160 -3.03 1.55 25.10
CA ALA A 160 -4.25 0.89 24.64
C ALA A 160 -4.45 -0.42 25.39
N THR A 161 -5.67 -0.66 25.88
CA THR A 161 -6.03 -1.86 26.64
C THR A 161 -7.28 -2.52 26.09
N GLU A 162 -7.24 -3.82 25.82
CA GLU A 162 -8.39 -4.64 25.45
C GLU A 162 -9.05 -5.18 26.74
N THR A 163 -10.32 -4.86 26.94
CA THR A 163 -11.03 -5.15 28.20
C THR A 163 -11.67 -6.54 28.28
N ASN A 164 -11.87 -7.24 27.15
CA ASN A 164 -12.64 -8.50 27.11
C ASN A 164 -11.83 -9.75 26.73
N ALA A 165 -10.53 -9.68 26.54
CA ALA A 165 -9.70 -10.85 26.23
C ALA A 165 -8.34 -10.74 26.93
N ASN A 166 -8.14 -11.45 28.01
CA ASN A 166 -6.84 -11.58 28.69
C ASN A 166 -6.15 -10.25 29.09
N ASN A 167 -6.89 -9.15 29.14
CA ASN A 167 -6.38 -7.82 29.46
C ASN A 167 -5.08 -7.49 28.68
N ARG A 168 -5.11 -7.65 27.37
CA ARG A 168 -3.98 -7.27 26.53
C ARG A 168 -3.82 -5.77 26.56
N PHE A 169 -2.61 -5.33 26.73
CA PHE A 169 -2.28 -3.91 26.63
C PHE A 169 -1.09 -3.68 25.71
N LYS A 170 -1.00 -2.48 25.19
CA LYS A 170 0.16 -1.97 24.46
C LYS A 170 0.41 -0.53 24.92
N THR A 171 1.56 -0.28 25.49
CA THR A 171 2.01 1.06 25.86
C THR A 171 3.10 1.50 24.89
N GLN A 172 2.96 2.70 24.33
CA GLN A 172 3.95 3.32 23.47
C GLN A 172 4.39 4.65 24.06
N VAL A 173 5.69 4.88 24.06
CA VAL A 173 6.30 6.16 24.46
C VAL A 173 6.86 6.82 23.20
N PHE A 174 6.63 8.11 23.06
CA PHE A 174 7.05 8.90 21.91
C PHE A 174 8.12 9.92 22.30
N ASP A 175 9.00 10.28 21.39
CA ASP A 175 9.87 11.45 21.52
C ASP A 175 9.12 12.77 21.23
N ALA A 176 9.85 13.89 21.21
CA ALA A 176 9.25 15.22 20.98
C ALA A 176 8.77 15.42 19.52
N ILE A 177 9.27 14.64 18.57
CA ILE A 177 8.93 14.74 17.14
C ILE A 177 7.99 13.62 16.68
N GLY A 178 7.53 12.75 17.61
CA GLY A 178 6.51 11.76 17.34
C GLY A 178 7.04 10.35 17.00
N ASN A 179 8.35 10.09 17.10
CA ASN A 179 8.86 8.74 16.92
C ASN A 179 8.57 7.89 18.18
N VAL A 180 8.23 6.61 17.97
CA VAL A 180 8.05 5.65 19.08
C VAL A 180 9.39 5.25 19.66
N THR A 181 9.73 5.66 20.88
CA THR A 181 10.99 5.30 21.56
C THR A 181 10.92 4.00 22.33
N SER A 182 9.71 3.58 22.73
CA SER A 182 9.51 2.24 23.27
C SER A 182 8.09 1.74 23.05
N THR A 183 7.96 0.42 22.99
CA THR A 183 6.67 -0.29 22.97
C THR A 183 6.73 -1.41 24.02
N THR A 184 5.76 -1.41 24.94
CA THR A 184 5.63 -2.41 26.00
C THR A 184 4.29 -3.14 25.89
N ASP A 185 4.31 -4.46 25.96
CA ASP A 185 3.15 -5.32 26.10
C ASP A 185 3.42 -6.43 27.14
N LYS A 186 2.58 -7.48 27.20
CA LYS A 186 2.79 -8.62 28.09
C LYS A 186 4.05 -9.43 27.79
N GLY A 187 4.58 -9.35 26.58
CA GLY A 187 5.81 -10.03 26.17
C GLY A 187 7.08 -9.29 26.59
N GLY A 188 6.98 -8.01 26.97
CA GLY A 188 8.11 -7.19 27.40
C GLY A 188 8.15 -5.83 26.71
N THR A 189 9.33 -5.21 26.74
CA THR A 189 9.56 -3.88 26.17
C THR A 189 10.57 -3.96 25.03
N ILE A 190 10.20 -3.34 23.90
CA ILE A 190 11.13 -3.07 22.79
C ILE A 190 11.46 -1.58 22.84
N GLU A 191 12.74 -1.24 22.86
CA GLU A 191 13.27 0.12 22.79
C GLU A 191 13.73 0.43 21.36
N PHE A 192 13.56 1.67 20.91
CA PHE A 192 13.95 2.13 19.59
C PHE A 192 14.83 3.37 19.68
N LYS A 193 15.85 3.45 18.83
CA LYS A 193 16.65 4.67 18.64
C LYS A 193 16.60 5.12 17.18
N TYR A 194 16.66 6.41 17.02
CA TYR A 194 16.60 7.06 15.71
C TYR A 194 17.79 7.98 15.50
N ASN A 195 18.20 8.16 14.26
CA ASN A 195 19.14 9.20 13.89
C ASN A 195 18.42 10.56 13.73
N ALA A 196 19.18 11.61 13.43
CA ALA A 196 18.62 12.96 13.25
C ALA A 196 17.64 13.09 12.04
N ALA A 197 17.67 12.16 11.09
CA ALA A 197 16.75 12.10 9.98
C ALA A 197 15.42 11.37 10.33
N GLY A 198 15.30 10.82 11.54
CA GLY A 198 14.12 10.05 11.97
C GLY A 198 14.15 8.58 11.53
N GLU A 199 15.29 8.08 11.05
CA GLU A 199 15.44 6.70 10.65
C GLU A 199 15.79 5.81 11.86
N ASN A 200 15.12 4.64 11.98
CA ASN A 200 15.37 3.71 13.08
C ASN A 200 16.76 3.04 12.92
N ILE A 201 17.68 3.34 13.82
CA ILE A 201 19.04 2.81 13.81
C ILE A 201 19.26 1.64 14.80
N GLU A 202 18.37 1.48 15.77
CA GLU A 202 18.45 0.40 16.75
C GLU A 202 17.07 0.00 17.24
N SER A 203 16.83 -1.30 17.32
CA SER A 203 15.68 -1.89 18.01
C SER A 203 16.21 -2.92 19.01
N LYS A 204 15.86 -2.77 20.30
CA LYS A 204 16.40 -3.59 21.37
C LYS A 204 15.28 -4.27 22.15
N TYR A 205 15.39 -5.58 22.31
CA TYR A 205 14.57 -6.39 23.20
C TYR A 205 15.49 -7.22 24.10
N ASP A 206 15.47 -6.95 25.42
CA ASP A 206 16.38 -7.55 26.40
C ASP A 206 17.84 -7.39 25.98
N LYS A 207 18.55 -8.49 25.69
CA LYS A 207 19.94 -8.49 25.21
C LYS A 207 20.06 -8.47 23.68
N ASN A 208 18.97 -8.69 22.97
CA ASN A 208 18.96 -8.73 21.53
C ASN A 208 18.87 -7.30 20.96
N VAL A 209 19.87 -6.94 20.19
CA VAL A 209 19.95 -5.63 19.52
C VAL A 209 20.01 -5.84 18.02
N VAL A 210 19.01 -5.33 17.35
CA VAL A 210 19.00 -5.21 15.89
C VAL A 210 19.45 -3.82 15.53
N ALA A 211 20.51 -3.69 14.75
CA ALA A 211 21.07 -2.41 14.33
C ALA A 211 20.95 -2.21 12.81
N THR A 212 20.63 -0.98 12.42
CA THR A 212 20.52 -0.57 11.02
C THR A 212 21.39 0.65 10.78
N GLN A 213 22.13 0.66 9.67
CA GLN A 213 22.83 1.84 9.18
C GLN A 213 22.24 2.27 7.85
N TYR A 214 22.30 3.55 7.59
CA TYR A 214 21.82 4.17 6.36
C TYR A 214 22.94 4.91 5.67
N ASP A 215 22.87 5.01 4.36
CA ASP A 215 23.77 5.87 3.59
C ASP A 215 23.30 7.34 3.65
N ASN A 216 24.06 8.24 3.02
CA ASN A 216 23.73 9.68 3.01
C ASN A 216 22.43 10.03 2.26
N TRP A 217 21.81 9.06 1.59
CA TRP A 217 20.53 9.20 0.87
C TRP A 217 19.35 8.61 1.64
N GLY A 218 19.59 8.14 2.89
CA GLY A 218 18.57 7.50 3.72
C GLY A 218 18.23 6.07 3.31
N ARG A 219 19.09 5.42 2.49
CA ARG A 219 18.91 4.03 2.09
C ARG A 219 19.68 3.12 3.04
N LYS A 220 19.10 1.98 3.40
CA LYS A 220 19.72 0.99 4.28
C LYS A 220 21.03 0.47 3.69
N SER A 221 22.15 0.69 4.36
CA SER A 221 23.48 0.22 3.95
C SER A 221 23.93 -1.03 4.71
N LEU A 222 23.53 -1.16 5.97
CA LEU A 222 23.82 -2.32 6.81
C LEU A 222 22.64 -2.64 7.71
N PHE A 223 22.39 -3.93 7.91
CA PHE A 223 21.42 -4.46 8.86
C PHE A 223 22.09 -5.59 9.63
N ASN A 224 22.14 -5.47 10.96
CA ASN A 224 22.72 -6.47 11.84
C ASN A 224 21.63 -7.03 12.75
N ASP A 225 21.31 -8.29 12.59
CA ASP A 225 20.33 -9.04 13.38
C ASP A 225 21.05 -10.19 14.10
N PRO A 226 21.03 -10.25 15.44
CA PRO A 226 21.68 -11.32 16.19
C PRO A 226 21.26 -12.73 15.81
N SER A 227 20.03 -12.88 15.28
CA SER A 227 19.48 -14.20 14.89
C SER A 227 19.79 -14.57 13.45
N ASN A 228 19.92 -13.58 12.55
CA ASN A 228 20.07 -13.78 11.11
C ASN A 228 21.44 -13.35 10.57
N GLY A 229 22.23 -12.61 11.38
CA GLY A 229 23.54 -12.10 11.03
C GLY A 229 23.52 -10.74 10.34
N ILE A 230 24.62 -10.42 9.64
CA ILE A 230 24.86 -9.12 9.03
C ILE A 230 24.49 -9.17 7.54
N TYR A 231 23.70 -8.17 7.12
CA TYR A 231 23.35 -7.91 5.73
C TYR A 231 23.94 -6.56 5.31
N GLN A 232 24.48 -6.48 4.12
CA GLN A 232 24.99 -5.26 3.51
C GLN A 232 24.26 -5.03 2.18
N TYR A 233 24.00 -3.77 1.85
CA TYR A 233 23.24 -3.38 0.68
C TYR A 233 24.01 -2.34 -0.13
N GLU A 234 24.09 -2.54 -1.42
CA GLU A 234 24.75 -1.64 -2.35
C GLU A 234 23.75 -1.16 -3.42
N TYR A 235 23.89 0.09 -3.80
CA TYR A 235 22.98 0.74 -4.73
C TYR A 235 23.73 1.38 -5.88
N ASN A 236 23.11 1.44 -7.04
CA ASN A 236 23.65 2.24 -8.16
C ASN A 236 23.34 3.73 -7.97
N GLY A 237 23.85 4.56 -8.90
CA GLY A 237 23.64 6.02 -8.88
C GLY A 237 22.18 6.45 -9.01
N TYR A 238 21.28 5.58 -9.44
CA TYR A 238 19.85 5.81 -9.56
C TYR A 238 19.05 5.39 -8.30
N GLY A 239 19.74 4.84 -7.29
CA GLY A 239 19.10 4.39 -6.05
C GLY A 239 18.54 2.97 -6.11
N GLN A 240 18.79 2.21 -7.17
CA GLN A 240 18.36 0.83 -7.29
C GLN A 240 19.34 -0.09 -6.56
N LEU A 241 18.80 -1.06 -5.80
CA LEU A 241 19.59 -2.08 -5.10
C LEU A 241 20.27 -3.01 -6.13
N ILE A 242 21.60 -3.04 -6.16
CA ILE A 242 22.37 -3.86 -7.10
C ILE A 242 23.00 -5.09 -6.46
N HIS A 243 23.26 -5.03 -5.15
CA HIS A 243 23.91 -6.14 -4.45
C HIS A 243 23.44 -6.22 -2.99
N THR A 244 23.28 -7.43 -2.51
CA THR A 244 23.07 -7.72 -1.08
C THR A 244 24.01 -8.83 -0.66
N THR A 245 24.81 -8.58 0.38
CA THR A 245 25.60 -9.60 1.08
C THR A 245 24.83 -10.04 2.31
N SER A 246 24.84 -11.33 2.60
CA SER A 246 24.26 -11.94 3.80
C SER A 246 25.14 -13.06 4.31
N PRO A 247 24.95 -13.59 5.53
CA PRO A 247 25.66 -14.75 6.03
C PRO A 247 25.52 -16.01 5.15
N LYS A 248 24.46 -16.06 4.33
CA LYS A 248 24.14 -17.20 3.44
C LYS A 248 24.63 -17.01 2.01
N GLY A 249 25.19 -15.86 1.66
CA GLY A 249 25.68 -15.58 0.32
C GLY A 249 25.31 -14.21 -0.21
N HIS A 250 25.36 -14.09 -1.50
CA HIS A 250 25.24 -12.86 -2.26
C HIS A 250 24.02 -12.89 -3.18
N LYS A 251 23.36 -11.73 -3.34
CA LYS A 251 22.34 -11.50 -4.36
C LYS A 251 22.73 -10.31 -5.20
N TYR A 252 22.67 -10.47 -6.52
CA TYR A 252 22.95 -9.42 -7.49
C TYR A 252 21.70 -9.15 -8.30
N TYR A 253 21.48 -7.88 -8.62
CA TYR A 253 20.32 -7.39 -9.35
C TYR A 253 20.80 -6.53 -10.51
N ASN A 254 20.40 -6.88 -11.72
CA ASN A 254 20.73 -6.15 -12.92
C ASN A 254 19.47 -5.54 -13.54
N TYR A 255 19.57 -4.29 -13.96
CA TYR A 255 18.47 -3.53 -14.49
C TYR A 255 18.72 -3.14 -15.94
N ASP A 256 17.67 -3.12 -16.76
CA ASP A 256 17.73 -2.65 -18.13
C ASP A 256 17.76 -1.10 -18.19
N GLU A 257 17.83 -0.56 -19.40
CA GLU A 257 17.86 0.87 -19.66
C GLU A 257 16.60 1.63 -19.18
N TYR A 258 15.49 0.89 -18.96
CA TYR A 258 14.23 1.42 -18.39
C TYR A 258 14.16 1.26 -16.86
N GLY A 259 15.23 0.81 -16.23
CA GLY A 259 15.25 0.59 -14.78
C GLY A 259 14.49 -0.64 -14.30
N ARG A 260 14.11 -1.56 -15.20
CA ARG A 260 13.40 -2.79 -14.85
C ARG A 260 14.41 -3.90 -14.54
N LEU A 261 14.14 -4.69 -13.51
CA LEU A 261 14.97 -5.85 -13.14
C LEU A 261 14.91 -6.91 -14.23
N TYR A 262 16.00 -7.10 -14.99
CA TYR A 262 16.04 -8.13 -16.03
C TYR A 262 16.80 -9.39 -15.63
N ASN A 263 17.66 -9.32 -14.59
CA ASN A 263 18.37 -10.51 -14.12
C ASN A 263 18.60 -10.43 -12.61
N GLN A 264 18.44 -11.58 -11.95
CA GLN A 264 18.77 -11.79 -10.54
C GLN A 264 19.63 -13.05 -10.40
N THR A 265 20.76 -12.91 -9.71
CA THR A 265 21.61 -14.05 -9.35
C THR A 265 21.73 -14.18 -7.84
N GLU A 266 21.78 -15.42 -7.35
CA GLU A 266 22.09 -15.75 -5.96
C GLU A 266 23.24 -16.76 -5.95
N ALA A 267 24.24 -16.49 -5.11
CA ALA A 267 25.37 -17.39 -4.89
C ALA A 267 25.58 -17.57 -3.39
N SER A 268 25.74 -18.81 -2.92
CA SER A 268 26.12 -19.08 -1.54
C SER A 268 27.59 -18.78 -1.30
N ASN A 269 27.99 -18.46 -0.06
CA ASN A 269 29.39 -18.18 0.28
C ASN A 269 30.30 -19.38 0.05
N ASP A 270 29.79 -20.60 0.18
CA ASP A 270 30.53 -21.86 -0.04
C ASP A 270 30.48 -22.33 -1.49
N GLY A 271 29.74 -21.67 -2.37
CA GLY A 271 29.60 -22.01 -3.78
C GLY A 271 28.90 -23.35 -4.06
N THR A 272 28.40 -24.04 -3.03
CA THR A 272 27.88 -25.41 -3.15
C THR A 272 26.37 -25.52 -3.08
N SER A 273 25.70 -24.55 -2.48
CA SER A 273 24.24 -24.56 -2.28
C SER A 273 23.60 -23.28 -2.77
N THR A 274 22.42 -23.40 -3.32
CA THR A 274 21.50 -22.28 -3.68
C THR A 274 22.07 -21.29 -4.71
N ASN A 275 22.65 -21.78 -5.80
CA ASN A 275 22.94 -20.93 -6.94
C ASN A 275 21.67 -20.72 -7.77
N LYS A 276 21.31 -19.48 -7.93
CA LYS A 276 20.14 -19.07 -8.71
C LYS A 276 20.55 -18.03 -9.73
N ASN A 277 20.10 -18.20 -10.96
CA ASN A 277 20.28 -17.22 -12.02
C ASN A 277 19.00 -17.15 -12.83
N ILE A 278 18.23 -16.10 -12.65
CA ILE A 278 16.91 -15.92 -13.28
C ILE A 278 16.93 -14.67 -14.15
N THR A 279 16.62 -14.84 -15.41
CA THR A 279 16.40 -13.76 -16.37
C THR A 279 14.91 -13.50 -16.52
N ILE A 280 14.52 -12.23 -16.49
CA ILE A 280 13.14 -11.75 -16.61
C ILE A 280 13.01 -11.05 -17.96
N THR A 281 11.97 -11.39 -18.72
CA THR A 281 11.67 -10.73 -19.99
C THR A 281 10.34 -10.01 -19.92
N TYR A 282 10.24 -8.95 -20.70
CA TYR A 282 9.11 -8.04 -20.72
C TYR A 282 8.58 -7.91 -22.15
N ASN A 283 7.28 -7.69 -22.30
CA ASN A 283 6.70 -7.27 -23.57
C ASN A 283 6.91 -5.76 -23.80
N ASN A 284 6.48 -5.28 -24.96
CA ASN A 284 6.56 -3.86 -25.31
C ASN A 284 5.71 -2.93 -24.44
N LYS A 285 4.83 -3.46 -23.59
CA LYS A 285 4.02 -2.74 -22.60
C LYS A 285 4.63 -2.75 -21.21
N GLY A 286 5.84 -3.33 -21.05
CA GLY A 286 6.54 -3.44 -19.76
C GLY A 286 6.00 -4.54 -18.84
N LEU A 287 5.13 -5.43 -19.31
CA LEU A 287 4.60 -6.54 -18.55
C LEU A 287 5.55 -7.74 -18.61
N ILE A 288 5.77 -8.42 -17.48
CA ILE A 288 6.63 -9.61 -17.41
C ILE A 288 5.99 -10.74 -18.22
N THR A 289 6.72 -11.26 -19.22
CA THR A 289 6.28 -12.41 -20.03
C THR A 289 6.89 -13.72 -19.59
N ASN A 290 8.16 -13.70 -19.19
CA ASN A 290 8.85 -14.92 -18.77
C ASN A 290 9.83 -14.64 -17.63
N LYS A 291 10.08 -15.69 -16.84
CA LYS A 291 11.23 -15.81 -15.95
C LYS A 291 11.88 -17.15 -16.23
N ASN A 292 13.13 -17.13 -16.73
CA ASN A 292 13.84 -18.33 -17.14
C ASN A 292 15.21 -18.36 -16.49
N GLY A 293 15.71 -19.55 -16.20
CA GLY A 293 17.07 -19.72 -15.67
C GLY A 293 17.28 -21.01 -14.93
N THR A 294 18.10 -20.94 -13.88
CA THR A 294 18.41 -22.07 -13.02
C THR A 294 18.21 -21.74 -11.56
N SER A 295 17.81 -22.73 -10.78
CA SER A 295 17.73 -22.65 -9.32
C SER A 295 18.22 -23.98 -8.75
N ASN A 296 19.29 -23.97 -7.95
CA ASN A 296 19.96 -25.17 -7.40
C ASN A 296 20.33 -26.20 -8.48
N GLY A 297 20.89 -25.72 -9.61
CA GLY A 297 21.28 -26.57 -10.74
C GLY A 297 20.10 -27.12 -11.56
N LYS A 298 18.85 -26.86 -11.19
CA LYS A 298 17.68 -27.27 -11.96
C LYS A 298 17.19 -26.13 -12.84
N ALA A 299 16.75 -26.45 -14.03
CA ALA A 299 16.11 -25.47 -14.92
C ALA A 299 14.82 -24.96 -14.26
N TYR A 300 14.58 -23.66 -14.41
CA TYR A 300 13.36 -22.98 -14.00
C TYR A 300 12.82 -22.19 -15.18
N SER A 301 11.52 -22.29 -15.40
CA SER A 301 10.84 -21.54 -16.43
C SER A 301 9.42 -21.18 -15.95
N SER A 302 9.04 -19.93 -16.10
CA SER A 302 7.65 -19.53 -15.95
C SER A 302 7.25 -18.55 -17.04
N TYR A 303 5.96 -18.53 -17.38
CA TYR A 303 5.42 -17.62 -18.38
C TYR A 303 4.12 -16.97 -17.91
N VAL A 304 3.84 -15.81 -18.46
CA VAL A 304 2.56 -15.10 -18.28
C VAL A 304 2.13 -14.56 -19.64
N ASN A 305 0.92 -14.90 -20.06
CA ASN A 305 0.28 -14.37 -21.26
C ASN A 305 -0.82 -13.37 -20.90
N TYR A 306 -0.95 -12.35 -21.72
CA TYR A 306 -1.87 -11.24 -21.50
C TYR A 306 -2.80 -11.05 -22.69
N ASP A 307 -4.02 -10.59 -22.42
CA ASP A 307 -4.93 -10.09 -23.46
C ASP A 307 -4.48 -8.70 -23.96
N ALA A 308 -5.22 -8.16 -24.91
CA ALA A 308 -4.96 -6.84 -25.47
C ALA A 308 -5.03 -5.71 -24.42
N ASN A 309 -5.74 -5.95 -23.33
CA ASN A 309 -5.94 -5.00 -22.22
C ASN A 309 -4.89 -5.17 -21.10
N GLY A 310 -3.90 -6.06 -21.27
CA GLY A 310 -2.87 -6.33 -20.26
C GLY A 310 -3.34 -7.21 -19.10
N ARG A 311 -4.50 -7.86 -19.19
CA ARG A 311 -5.00 -8.80 -18.17
C ARG A 311 -4.42 -10.19 -18.42
N VAL A 312 -4.04 -10.89 -17.35
CA VAL A 312 -3.49 -12.24 -17.43
C VAL A 312 -4.57 -13.21 -17.95
N ILE A 313 -4.28 -13.89 -19.07
CA ILE A 313 -5.13 -14.93 -19.66
C ILE A 313 -4.61 -16.34 -19.37
N SER A 314 -3.31 -16.50 -19.19
CA SER A 314 -2.72 -17.76 -18.74
C SER A 314 -1.35 -17.53 -18.11
N SER A 315 -0.96 -18.42 -17.21
CA SER A 315 0.38 -18.46 -16.62
C SER A 315 0.73 -19.92 -16.30
N GLY A 316 2.03 -20.22 -16.27
CA GLY A 316 2.53 -21.54 -15.90
C GLY A 316 3.95 -21.49 -15.41
N GLU A 317 4.36 -22.57 -14.72
CA GLU A 317 5.68 -22.78 -14.15
C GLU A 317 6.10 -24.23 -14.34
N ASN A 318 7.41 -24.46 -14.65
CA ASN A 318 8.05 -25.78 -14.77
C ASN A 318 9.15 -25.95 -13.72
#